data_0410d13bd999a607016515773402ea3a
#
_entry.id   0410d13bd999a607016515773402ea3a
#
_cell.length_a   1.000
_cell.length_b   1.000
_cell.length_c   1.000
_cell.angle_alpha   90.00
_cell.angle_beta   90.00
_cell.angle_gamma   90.00
#
_symmetry.space_group_name_H-M   'P 1'
#
loop_
_entity.id
_entity.type
_entity.pdbx_description
1 polymer ?
#
loop_
_entity_poly.entity_id
_entity_poly.type
_entity_poly.pdbx_seq_one_letter_code
_entity_poly.pdbx_strand_id
1 'polypeptide(L)'
;MRRVYLTLTILLAIIFGANAQRAKSVILVYLDGGPAQTDTFDPKPEAGRTYTGSYTKVAKTNVEGIEIGAKLPLLATMADKYSLVRSLTHGSNAHETGHYAMITGDTSGGAVVYPSFGAVISYMKKDTYKGILPCYISVTSANSRFNEGGFLGNEYKSFDTGGAPEKKAYEVEGLINKFVDRERMNKRMALLEKFETQPMDKQEIDSLRAINMEFMWGESREIFNLANEPDSVRQRYGKTRIGQSCLVARKLVEAGVPFVNVRTTGWDTHKKHFQYMDSMLPNLDKALSALIADLDQRGLLDSTIVLCGGEFGRTPKVLWEAPWNGGRAHFGKTFSYLVAGGGFQGGKVLGKTDRTGENVAERPVAPCDLIGTVYLLMGIDPYGTLPHVSEGNLPILPSLLDKKKSYGLLYEIIEIKKPGYEK
;
A
#
# COMPACT_ATOMS: atom_id res chain seq x y z
N MET A 1 -18.62 -12.34 -40.88
CA MET A 1 -19.05 -11.79 -39.55
C MET A 1 -18.13 -12.17 -38.40
N ARG A 2 -17.73 -13.43 -38.14
CA ARG A 2 -16.81 -13.80 -37.05
C ARG A 2 -15.43 -13.11 -37.04
N ARG A 3 -14.83 -12.82 -38.21
CA ARG A 3 -13.51 -12.15 -38.28
C ARG A 3 -13.56 -10.66 -37.93
N VAL A 4 -14.69 -9.99 -38.16
CA VAL A 4 -14.87 -8.56 -37.85
C VAL A 4 -15.04 -8.34 -36.35
N TYR A 5 -15.72 -9.28 -35.64
CA TYR A 5 -15.86 -9.20 -34.19
C TYR A 5 -14.54 -9.46 -33.46
N LEU A 6 -13.69 -10.37 -33.98
CA LEU A 6 -12.37 -10.65 -33.36
C LEU A 6 -11.41 -9.46 -33.49
N THR A 7 -11.43 -8.78 -34.63
CA THR A 7 -10.58 -7.59 -34.88
C THR A 7 -11.06 -6.39 -34.05
N LEU A 8 -12.37 -6.22 -33.88
CA LEU A 8 -12.93 -5.14 -33.06
C LEU A 8 -12.64 -5.37 -31.57
N THR A 9 -12.70 -6.62 -31.08
CA THR A 9 -12.39 -6.97 -29.70
C THR A 9 -10.89 -6.78 -29.38
N ILE A 10 -10.01 -7.14 -30.31
CA ILE A 10 -8.56 -6.92 -30.16
C ILE A 10 -8.22 -5.42 -30.24
N LEU A 11 -8.88 -4.66 -31.12
CA LEU A 11 -8.68 -3.21 -31.21
C LEU A 11 -9.20 -2.47 -29.96
N LEU A 12 -10.35 -2.87 -29.40
CA LEU A 12 -10.82 -2.34 -28.12
C LEU A 12 -9.87 -2.71 -26.96
N ALA A 13 -9.34 -3.94 -26.91
CA ALA A 13 -8.38 -4.35 -25.88
C ALA A 13 -7.06 -3.55 -25.97
N ILE A 14 -6.59 -3.24 -27.18
CA ILE A 14 -5.39 -2.43 -27.39
C ILE A 14 -5.64 -0.95 -27.01
N ILE A 15 -6.82 -0.41 -27.31
CA ILE A 15 -7.20 0.97 -26.93
C ILE A 15 -7.40 1.08 -25.41
N PHE A 16 -7.94 0.05 -24.76
CA PHE A 16 -8.05 0.01 -23.29
C PHE A 16 -6.69 -0.14 -22.59
N GLY A 17 -5.76 -0.94 -23.14
CA GLY A 17 -4.44 -1.16 -22.54
C GLY A 17 -3.50 0.05 -22.63
N ALA A 18 -3.50 0.78 -23.75
CA ALA A 18 -2.55 1.86 -23.97
C ALA A 18 -2.90 3.18 -23.27
N ASN A 19 -4.19 3.43 -22.96
CA ASN A 19 -4.66 4.67 -22.32
C ASN A 19 -4.98 4.54 -20.81
N ALA A 20 -4.96 3.32 -20.25
CA ALA A 20 -5.39 3.08 -18.88
C ALA A 20 -4.23 3.15 -17.87
N GLN A 21 -2.99 2.79 -18.25
CA GLN A 21 -1.88 2.77 -17.32
C GLN A 21 -1.40 4.19 -16.99
N ARG A 22 -1.71 4.67 -15.80
CA ARG A 22 -1.21 5.94 -15.24
C ARG A 22 -0.07 5.70 -14.26
N ALA A 23 -0.17 4.66 -13.44
CA ALA A 23 0.81 4.35 -12.40
C ALA A 23 1.84 3.31 -12.86
N LYS A 24 3.08 3.54 -12.44
CA LYS A 24 4.21 2.60 -12.57
C LYS A 24 4.51 1.91 -11.25
N SER A 25 4.25 2.59 -10.14
CA SER A 25 4.57 2.12 -8.79
C SER A 25 3.45 2.39 -7.79
N VAL A 26 3.44 1.61 -6.72
CA VAL A 26 2.55 1.78 -5.56
C VAL A 26 3.39 1.84 -4.30
N ILE A 27 3.13 2.80 -3.42
CA ILE A 27 3.58 2.84 -2.04
C ILE A 27 2.37 2.66 -1.13
N LEU A 28 2.34 1.58 -0.38
CA LEU A 28 1.35 1.34 0.66
C LEU A 28 1.94 1.69 2.02
N VAL A 29 1.48 2.77 2.64
CA VAL A 29 1.80 3.11 4.04
C VAL A 29 0.75 2.45 4.92
N TYR A 30 1.07 1.26 5.41
CA TYR A 30 0.13 0.42 6.15
C TYR A 30 0.22 0.65 7.65
N LEU A 31 -0.88 1.11 8.23
CA LEU A 31 -1.03 1.47 9.64
C LEU A 31 -1.62 0.29 10.41
N ASP A 32 -0.75 -0.70 10.69
CA ASP A 32 -1.11 -2.00 11.25
C ASP A 32 -1.67 -1.88 12.67
N GLY A 33 -2.88 -2.34 12.84
CA GLY A 33 -3.68 -2.19 14.04
C GLY A 33 -4.92 -1.31 13.85
N GLY A 34 -5.05 -0.62 12.72
CA GLY A 34 -6.21 0.18 12.35
C GLY A 34 -6.23 1.57 12.98
N PRO A 35 -5.94 2.63 12.21
CA PRO A 35 -6.03 4.01 12.69
C PRO A 35 -7.48 4.43 12.89
N ALA A 36 -7.75 5.24 13.92
CA ALA A 36 -9.08 5.80 14.13
C ALA A 36 -9.41 6.81 13.03
N GLN A 37 -10.44 6.51 12.22
CA GLN A 37 -10.90 7.38 11.14
C GLN A 37 -11.32 8.76 11.64
N THR A 38 -11.96 8.81 12.83
CA THR A 38 -12.41 10.07 13.45
C THR A 38 -11.29 10.95 13.95
N ASP A 39 -10.10 10.40 14.14
CA ASP A 39 -8.93 11.15 14.62
C ASP A 39 -7.96 11.48 13.48
N THR A 40 -8.20 10.91 12.28
CA THR A 40 -7.36 11.07 11.07
C THR A 40 -8.12 11.75 9.93
N PHE A 41 -8.74 10.97 9.05
CA PHE A 41 -9.21 11.44 7.74
C PHE A 41 -10.72 11.73 7.68
N ASP A 42 -11.48 11.36 8.72
CA ASP A 42 -12.93 11.60 8.80
C ASP A 42 -13.36 12.14 10.18
N PRO A 43 -12.85 13.32 10.59
CA PRO A 43 -13.15 13.88 11.90
C PRO A 43 -14.63 14.24 12.06
N LYS A 44 -15.14 14.10 13.30
CA LYS A 44 -16.53 14.37 13.66
C LYS A 44 -16.61 15.34 14.85
N PRO A 45 -16.17 16.59 14.71
CA PRO A 45 -16.07 17.53 15.83
C PRO A 45 -17.41 17.77 16.53
N GLU A 46 -18.52 17.72 15.78
CA GLU A 46 -19.88 17.95 16.28
C GLU A 46 -20.53 16.71 16.93
N ALA A 47 -19.85 15.55 16.94
CA ALA A 47 -20.37 14.33 17.54
C ALA A 47 -20.37 14.35 19.09
N GLY A 48 -19.68 15.33 19.68
CA GLY A 48 -19.54 15.48 21.13
C GLY A 48 -18.43 14.62 21.72
N ARG A 49 -18.06 14.91 22.97
CA ARG A 49 -16.89 14.30 23.64
C ARG A 49 -16.95 12.78 23.82
N THR A 50 -18.12 12.19 23.79
CA THR A 50 -18.30 10.72 23.79
C THR A 50 -17.61 10.08 22.56
N TYR A 51 -17.51 10.81 21.46
CA TYR A 51 -16.92 10.36 20.20
C TYR A 51 -15.56 10.99 19.95
N THR A 52 -15.42 12.31 20.12
CA THR A 52 -14.18 13.03 19.84
C THR A 52 -13.10 12.82 20.91
N GLY A 53 -13.50 12.48 22.13
CA GLY A 53 -12.57 12.42 23.26
C GLY A 53 -11.92 13.77 23.51
N SER A 54 -10.58 13.80 23.51
CA SER A 54 -9.78 15.02 23.63
C SER A 54 -9.60 15.77 22.30
N TYR A 55 -9.91 15.15 21.14
CA TYR A 55 -9.71 15.74 19.81
C TYR A 55 -10.98 16.43 19.31
N THR A 56 -11.29 17.57 19.88
CA THR A 56 -12.48 18.37 19.56
C THR A 56 -12.29 19.36 18.42
N LYS A 57 -11.07 19.47 17.90
CA LYS A 57 -10.71 20.39 16.81
C LYS A 57 -10.39 19.63 15.53
N VAL A 58 -10.48 20.32 14.41
CA VAL A 58 -10.07 19.83 13.08
C VAL A 58 -8.98 20.73 12.49
N ALA A 59 -8.24 20.21 11.54
CA ALA A 59 -7.41 20.99 10.63
C ALA A 59 -8.21 21.27 9.35
N LYS A 60 -8.45 22.54 9.06
CA LYS A 60 -8.97 22.98 7.76
C LYS A 60 -7.87 22.81 6.72
N THR A 61 -8.23 22.26 5.57
CA THR A 61 -7.24 22.03 4.51
C THR A 61 -7.18 23.21 3.54
N ASN A 62 -6.20 23.15 2.61
CA ASN A 62 -6.09 24.11 1.49
C ASN A 62 -7.19 23.89 0.41
N VAL A 63 -8.04 22.86 0.57
CA VAL A 63 -9.23 22.63 -0.27
C VAL A 63 -10.48 22.91 0.55
N GLU A 64 -11.29 23.85 0.09
CA GLU A 64 -12.52 24.26 0.78
C GLU A 64 -13.46 23.05 1.00
N GLY A 65 -14.03 22.94 2.19
CA GLY A 65 -14.96 21.89 2.58
C GLY A 65 -14.29 20.56 2.99
N ILE A 66 -12.96 20.45 2.89
CA ILE A 66 -12.21 19.29 3.38
C ILE A 66 -11.54 19.62 4.71
N GLU A 67 -11.87 18.85 5.72
CA GLU A 67 -11.26 18.91 7.05
C GLU A 67 -10.69 17.53 7.42
N ILE A 68 -9.57 17.51 8.14
CA ILE A 68 -8.94 16.31 8.68
C ILE A 68 -8.60 16.47 10.15
N GLY A 69 -8.11 15.42 10.79
CA GLY A 69 -7.73 15.46 12.20
C GLY A 69 -6.75 16.59 12.54
N ALA A 70 -6.98 17.30 13.62
CA ALA A 70 -6.17 18.47 14.00
C ALA A 70 -4.68 18.20 14.22
N LYS A 71 -4.30 16.94 14.40
CA LYS A 71 -2.90 16.49 14.56
C LYS A 71 -2.19 16.24 13.23
N LEU A 72 -2.83 16.57 12.10
CA LEU A 72 -2.30 16.40 10.74
C LEU A 72 -2.17 17.73 9.98
N PRO A 73 -1.54 18.78 10.59
CA PRO A 73 -1.52 20.10 9.99
C PRO A 73 -0.69 20.20 8.71
N LEU A 74 0.34 19.39 8.52
CA LEU A 74 1.16 19.40 7.30
C LEU A 74 0.38 18.80 6.12
N LEU A 75 -0.31 17.69 6.33
CA LEU A 75 -1.21 17.10 5.33
C LEU A 75 -2.34 18.07 4.98
N ALA A 76 -2.85 18.84 5.94
CA ALA A 76 -3.89 19.83 5.67
C ALA A 76 -3.46 20.91 4.67
N THR A 77 -2.17 21.22 4.55
CA THR A 77 -1.66 22.22 3.59
C THR A 77 -1.58 21.71 2.14
N MET A 78 -1.86 20.42 1.90
CA MET A 78 -1.65 19.78 0.61
C MET A 78 -2.79 18.83 0.19
N ALA A 79 -4.02 19.08 0.65
CA ALA A 79 -5.18 18.27 0.30
C ALA A 79 -5.51 18.28 -1.20
N ASP A 80 -5.04 19.28 -1.94
CA ASP A 80 -5.05 19.33 -3.39
C ASP A 80 -4.23 18.24 -4.08
N LYS A 81 -3.33 17.53 -3.35
CA LYS A 81 -2.47 16.45 -3.84
C LYS A 81 -3.00 15.06 -3.55
N TYR A 82 -4.01 14.90 -2.71
CA TYR A 82 -4.58 13.62 -2.34
C TYR A 82 -6.10 13.64 -2.27
N SER A 83 -6.70 12.46 -2.29
CA SER A 83 -8.13 12.27 -2.01
C SER A 83 -8.33 11.42 -0.77
N LEU A 84 -9.51 11.55 -0.15
CA LEU A 84 -9.91 10.78 1.01
C LEU A 84 -11.05 9.84 0.66
N VAL A 85 -10.90 8.55 1.00
CA VAL A 85 -11.97 7.56 0.95
C VAL A 85 -12.47 7.38 2.37
N ARG A 86 -13.66 7.90 2.70
CA ARG A 86 -14.20 7.94 4.08
C ARG A 86 -15.17 6.83 4.39
N SER A 87 -15.54 6.01 3.42
CA SER A 87 -16.61 5.03 3.49
C SER A 87 -16.16 3.59 3.26
N LEU A 88 -14.89 3.30 3.53
CA LEU A 88 -14.41 1.92 3.48
C LEU A 88 -15.14 1.07 4.52
N THR A 89 -15.50 -0.16 4.12
CA THR A 89 -16.24 -1.10 4.96
C THR A 89 -16.01 -2.54 4.52
N HIS A 90 -15.87 -3.46 5.47
CA HIS A 90 -15.89 -4.92 5.25
C HIS A 90 -16.51 -5.69 6.40
N GLY A 91 -16.93 -5.01 7.48
CA GLY A 91 -17.65 -5.58 8.62
C GLY A 91 -16.81 -6.45 9.57
N SER A 92 -15.56 -6.79 9.25
CA SER A 92 -14.70 -7.59 10.13
C SER A 92 -14.06 -6.71 11.21
N ASN A 93 -14.07 -7.20 12.46
CA ASN A 93 -13.38 -6.61 13.61
C ASN A 93 -12.21 -7.47 14.10
N ALA A 94 -11.77 -8.47 13.33
CA ALA A 94 -10.60 -9.27 13.64
C ALA A 94 -9.42 -8.86 12.72
N HIS A 95 -8.23 -8.69 13.29
CA HIS A 95 -7.04 -8.28 12.54
C HIS A 95 -6.77 -9.17 11.34
N GLU A 96 -6.79 -10.48 11.53
CA GLU A 96 -6.46 -11.45 10.48
C GLU A 96 -7.39 -11.33 9.26
N THR A 97 -8.70 -11.32 9.49
CA THR A 97 -9.69 -11.25 8.41
C THR A 97 -9.79 -9.85 7.79
N GLY A 98 -9.68 -8.79 8.60
CA GLY A 98 -9.63 -7.41 8.11
C GLY A 98 -8.39 -7.17 7.25
N HIS A 99 -7.23 -7.62 7.73
CA HIS A 99 -5.99 -7.52 7.01
C HIS A 99 -6.02 -8.30 5.68
N TYR A 100 -6.47 -9.56 5.73
CA TYR A 100 -6.64 -10.37 4.53
C TYR A 100 -7.54 -9.69 3.50
N ALA A 101 -8.70 -9.15 3.93
CA ALA A 101 -9.59 -8.41 3.05
C ALA A 101 -8.91 -7.19 2.40
N MET A 102 -8.15 -6.41 3.18
CA MET A 102 -7.50 -5.19 2.68
C MET A 102 -6.29 -5.45 1.78
N ILE A 103 -5.63 -6.60 1.87
CA ILE A 103 -4.47 -6.89 1.03
C ILE A 103 -4.78 -7.80 -0.17
N THR A 104 -5.87 -8.58 -0.13
CA THR A 104 -6.27 -9.48 -1.23
C THR A 104 -7.52 -9.00 -1.97
N GLY A 105 -8.33 -8.13 -1.37
CA GLY A 105 -9.66 -7.76 -1.86
C GLY A 105 -10.70 -8.88 -1.67
N ASP A 106 -10.33 -10.01 -1.07
CA ASP A 106 -11.24 -11.12 -0.83
C ASP A 106 -11.76 -11.13 0.61
N THR A 107 -13.07 -11.18 0.74
CA THR A 107 -13.77 -11.29 2.03
C THR A 107 -14.45 -12.64 2.23
N SER A 108 -14.27 -13.58 1.29
CA SER A 108 -15.03 -14.84 1.27
C SER A 108 -14.52 -15.85 2.28
N GLY A 109 -13.23 -15.83 2.63
CA GLY A 109 -12.64 -16.82 3.54
C GLY A 109 -12.70 -18.26 3.02
N GLY A 110 -12.62 -18.45 1.69
CA GLY A 110 -12.67 -19.74 1.03
C GLY A 110 -11.43 -20.61 1.26
N ALA A 111 -11.43 -21.82 0.68
CA ALA A 111 -10.30 -22.74 0.75
C ALA A 111 -9.06 -22.25 -0.04
N VAL A 112 -9.26 -21.35 -1.01
CA VAL A 112 -8.19 -20.77 -1.83
C VAL A 112 -7.59 -19.57 -1.12
N VAL A 113 -6.28 -19.58 -0.90
CA VAL A 113 -5.54 -18.43 -0.35
C VAL A 113 -5.14 -17.52 -1.50
N TYR A 114 -5.82 -16.38 -1.61
CA TYR A 114 -5.53 -15.39 -2.64
C TYR A 114 -4.20 -14.65 -2.38
N PRO A 115 -3.46 -14.31 -3.45
CA PRO A 115 -2.25 -13.51 -3.32
C PRO A 115 -2.56 -12.08 -2.87
N SER A 116 -1.62 -11.47 -2.14
CA SER A 116 -1.68 -10.03 -1.84
C SER A 116 -1.64 -9.21 -3.14
N PHE A 117 -2.23 -8.01 -3.13
CA PHE A 117 -2.21 -7.17 -4.35
C PHE A 117 -0.79 -6.73 -4.76
N GLY A 118 0.17 -6.69 -3.82
CA GLY A 118 1.59 -6.54 -4.13
C GLY A 118 2.16 -7.74 -4.88
N ALA A 119 1.79 -8.96 -4.48
CA ALA A 119 2.18 -10.19 -5.17
C ALA A 119 1.56 -10.28 -6.58
N VAL A 120 0.30 -9.89 -6.73
CA VAL A 120 -0.36 -9.81 -8.05
C VAL A 120 0.36 -8.80 -8.95
N ILE A 121 0.66 -7.60 -8.46
CA ILE A 121 1.41 -6.60 -9.23
C ILE A 121 2.80 -7.14 -9.60
N SER A 122 3.49 -7.82 -8.67
CA SER A 122 4.79 -8.46 -8.94
C SER A 122 4.67 -9.49 -10.08
N TYR A 123 3.67 -10.38 -10.01
CA TYR A 123 3.40 -11.36 -11.06
C TYR A 123 3.11 -10.71 -12.42
N MET A 124 2.22 -9.71 -12.46
CA MET A 124 1.80 -9.04 -13.70
C MET A 124 2.90 -8.17 -14.32
N LYS A 125 3.89 -7.74 -13.53
CA LYS A 125 5.00 -6.90 -14.00
C LYS A 125 6.29 -7.69 -14.26
N LYS A 126 6.37 -8.98 -13.93
CA LYS A 126 7.58 -9.81 -14.04
C LYS A 126 8.30 -9.73 -15.40
N ASP A 127 7.54 -9.69 -16.49
CA ASP A 127 8.10 -9.69 -17.85
C ASP A 127 8.48 -8.27 -18.36
N THR A 128 7.89 -7.23 -17.76
CA THR A 128 8.08 -5.83 -18.17
C THR A 128 9.02 -5.04 -17.26
N TYR A 129 9.11 -5.41 -16.00
CA TYR A 129 10.06 -4.82 -15.06
C TYR A 129 11.48 -5.32 -15.35
N LYS A 130 12.40 -4.39 -15.57
CA LYS A 130 13.80 -4.69 -15.90
C LYS A 130 14.79 -4.24 -14.81
N GLY A 131 14.26 -3.86 -13.63
CA GLY A 131 15.10 -3.50 -12.48
C GLY A 131 15.76 -4.72 -11.84
N ILE A 132 16.86 -4.49 -11.13
CA ILE A 132 17.61 -5.52 -10.40
C ILE A 132 16.93 -5.81 -9.03
N LEU A 133 16.23 -4.82 -8.49
CA LEU A 133 15.52 -4.96 -7.22
C LEU A 133 14.27 -5.85 -7.38
N PRO A 134 13.84 -6.57 -6.33
CA PRO A 134 12.58 -7.29 -6.37
C PRO A 134 11.39 -6.37 -6.72
N CYS A 135 10.43 -6.91 -7.48
CA CYS A 135 9.22 -6.16 -7.85
C CYS A 135 8.35 -5.75 -6.65
N TYR A 136 8.44 -6.48 -5.55
CA TYR A 136 7.68 -6.26 -4.34
C TYR A 136 8.60 -6.23 -3.12
N ILE A 137 8.70 -5.07 -2.47
CA ILE A 137 9.58 -4.84 -1.32
C ILE A 137 8.76 -4.34 -0.14
N SER A 138 8.94 -4.96 1.03
CA SER A 138 8.45 -4.42 2.31
C SER A 138 9.61 -3.80 3.08
N VAL A 139 9.51 -2.51 3.34
CA VAL A 139 10.49 -1.80 4.14
C VAL A 139 10.32 -2.20 5.61
N THR A 140 11.38 -2.71 6.20
CA THR A 140 11.46 -3.40 7.50
C THR A 140 10.93 -4.84 7.41
N SER A 141 9.76 -5.14 7.92
CA SER A 141 9.16 -6.47 7.84
C SER A 141 7.71 -6.38 7.43
N ALA A 142 7.31 -7.25 6.51
CA ALA A 142 5.92 -7.53 6.26
C ALA A 142 5.28 -8.23 7.47
N ASN A 143 3.96 -8.24 7.53
CA ASN A 143 3.26 -9.22 8.34
C ASN A 143 3.33 -10.54 7.59
N SER A 144 4.16 -11.46 8.05
CA SER A 144 4.58 -12.68 7.33
C SER A 144 3.42 -13.56 6.85
N ARG A 145 2.24 -13.48 7.48
CA ARG A 145 1.09 -14.30 7.11
C ARG A 145 0.33 -13.77 5.89
N PHE A 146 0.42 -12.48 5.58
CA PHE A 146 -0.52 -11.83 4.67
C PHE A 146 0.11 -11.14 3.46
N ASN A 147 1.43 -10.99 3.43
CA ASN A 147 2.14 -10.51 2.25
C ASN A 147 2.66 -11.66 1.38
N GLU A 148 2.05 -12.83 1.52
CA GLU A 148 2.44 -14.03 0.81
C GLU A 148 1.98 -14.00 -0.65
N GLY A 149 2.63 -14.80 -1.48
CA GLY A 149 2.27 -14.98 -2.88
C GLY A 149 0.93 -15.68 -3.10
N GLY A 150 0.32 -16.23 -2.03
CA GLY A 150 -0.89 -17.03 -2.14
C GLY A 150 -0.68 -18.20 -3.11
N PHE A 151 -1.69 -18.49 -3.95
CA PHE A 151 -1.58 -19.54 -4.95
C PHE A 151 -0.62 -19.22 -6.12
N LEU A 152 -0.11 -17.99 -6.24
CA LEU A 152 0.91 -17.65 -7.23
C LEU A 152 2.30 -18.19 -6.89
N GLY A 153 2.58 -18.45 -5.60
CA GLY A 153 3.85 -18.98 -5.14
C GLY A 153 4.72 -17.96 -4.39
N ASN A 154 5.75 -18.50 -3.74
CA ASN A 154 6.63 -17.72 -2.86
C ASN A 154 7.54 -16.74 -3.60
N GLU A 155 7.78 -16.92 -4.87
CA GLU A 155 8.57 -16.05 -5.73
C GLU A 155 7.96 -14.66 -5.92
N TYR A 156 6.64 -14.54 -5.69
CA TYR A 156 5.92 -13.25 -5.81
C TYR A 156 5.64 -12.57 -4.48
N LYS A 157 6.03 -13.18 -3.35
CA LYS A 157 5.90 -12.53 -2.05
C LYS A 157 6.86 -11.35 -1.89
N SER A 158 6.65 -10.51 -0.87
CA SER A 158 7.54 -9.38 -0.61
C SER A 158 8.96 -9.82 -0.23
N PHE A 159 9.95 -9.08 -0.73
CA PHE A 159 11.28 -9.06 -0.14
C PHE A 159 11.26 -8.10 1.05
N ASP A 160 11.53 -8.63 2.25
CA ASP A 160 11.53 -7.83 3.47
C ASP A 160 12.95 -7.32 3.74
N THR A 161 13.11 -5.99 3.86
CA THR A 161 14.43 -5.40 4.05
C THR A 161 15.00 -5.64 5.45
N GLY A 162 14.14 -5.95 6.43
CA GLY A 162 14.56 -6.00 7.83
C GLY A 162 15.10 -4.66 8.34
N GLY A 163 15.89 -4.71 9.37
CA GLY A 163 16.65 -3.57 9.88
C GLY A 163 15.81 -2.46 10.52
N ALA A 164 16.43 -1.29 10.68
CA ALA A 164 15.87 -0.12 11.33
C ALA A 164 16.28 1.17 10.58
N PRO A 165 15.47 1.63 9.62
CA PRO A 165 15.80 2.78 8.76
C PRO A 165 16.07 4.07 9.53
N GLU A 166 15.48 4.23 10.73
CA GLU A 166 15.71 5.38 11.60
C GLU A 166 17.13 5.46 12.18
N LYS A 167 17.86 4.36 12.22
CA LYS A 167 19.24 4.32 12.73
C LYS A 167 20.22 4.91 11.72
N LYS A 168 21.36 5.40 12.21
CA LYS A 168 22.42 5.98 11.40
C LYS A 168 23.03 4.94 10.43
N ALA A 169 23.19 3.71 10.87
CA ALA A 169 23.63 2.57 10.07
C ALA A 169 22.44 1.66 9.79
N TYR A 170 21.65 2.02 8.77
CA TYR A 170 20.59 1.16 8.26
C TYR A 170 21.21 0.10 7.36
N GLU A 171 20.99 -1.14 7.70
CA GLU A 171 21.44 -2.31 6.92
C GLU A 171 20.23 -3.16 6.56
N VAL A 172 20.14 -3.56 5.30
CA VAL A 172 19.14 -4.50 4.82
C VAL A 172 19.59 -5.92 5.16
N GLU A 173 18.74 -6.67 5.84
CA GLU A 173 19.06 -8.04 6.27
C GLU A 173 19.35 -8.94 5.06
N GLY A 174 20.43 -9.70 5.14
CA GLY A 174 20.86 -10.60 4.07
C GLY A 174 21.65 -9.95 2.94
N LEU A 175 21.60 -8.62 2.75
CA LEU A 175 22.40 -7.92 1.74
C LEU A 175 23.83 -7.63 2.22
N ILE A 176 24.01 -7.43 3.52
CA ILE A 176 25.33 -7.15 4.10
C ILE A 176 25.74 -8.31 4.96
N ASN A 177 26.64 -9.13 4.44
CA ASN A 177 27.28 -10.14 5.26
C ASN A 177 28.62 -9.59 5.75
N LYS A 178 28.68 -9.27 7.05
CA LYS A 178 29.90 -8.73 7.71
C LYS A 178 31.08 -9.71 7.70
N PHE A 179 30.83 -11.00 7.45
CA PHE A 179 31.81 -12.08 7.51
C PHE A 179 32.23 -12.59 6.13
N VAL A 180 31.59 -12.12 5.05
CA VAL A 180 31.85 -12.58 3.69
C VAL A 180 31.92 -11.36 2.78
N ASP A 181 33.13 -11.07 2.31
CA ASP A 181 33.37 -10.10 1.24
C ASP A 181 33.05 -10.69 -0.16
N ARG A 182 33.08 -9.84 -1.19
CA ARG A 182 32.80 -10.21 -2.58
C ARG A 182 33.72 -11.33 -3.08
N GLU A 183 35.01 -11.29 -2.74
CA GLU A 183 36.00 -12.28 -3.18
C GLU A 183 35.70 -13.66 -2.58
N ARG A 184 35.43 -13.70 -1.26
CA ARG A 184 35.07 -14.94 -0.56
C ARG A 184 33.74 -15.52 -1.06
N MET A 185 32.77 -14.67 -1.42
CA MET A 185 31.53 -15.13 -2.04
C MET A 185 31.77 -15.72 -3.42
N ASN A 186 32.57 -15.07 -4.27
CA ASN A 186 32.94 -15.61 -5.57
C ASN A 186 33.61 -16.99 -5.46
N LYS A 187 34.51 -17.17 -4.49
CA LYS A 187 35.10 -18.47 -4.19
C LYS A 187 34.10 -19.54 -3.77
N ARG A 188 33.10 -19.15 -2.96
CA ARG A 188 32.01 -20.05 -2.55
C ARG A 188 31.12 -20.44 -3.73
N MET A 189 30.78 -19.49 -4.59
CA MET A 189 29.97 -19.77 -5.78
C MET A 189 30.71 -20.70 -6.75
N ALA A 190 31.99 -20.47 -7.00
CA ALA A 190 32.82 -21.34 -7.83
C ALA A 190 32.98 -22.76 -7.24
N LEU A 191 32.96 -22.88 -5.91
CA LEU A 191 32.95 -24.18 -5.26
C LEU A 191 31.59 -24.88 -5.40
N LEU A 192 30.48 -24.15 -5.23
CA LEU A 192 29.13 -24.67 -5.38
C LEU A 192 28.90 -25.24 -6.79
N GLU A 193 29.38 -24.57 -7.84
CA GLU A 193 29.31 -25.05 -9.22
C GLU A 193 29.92 -26.44 -9.44
N LYS A 194 30.97 -26.78 -8.64
CA LYS A 194 31.61 -28.10 -8.74
C LYS A 194 30.77 -29.22 -8.10
N PHE A 195 29.82 -28.90 -7.24
CA PHE A 195 29.00 -29.84 -6.52
C PHE A 195 27.52 -29.87 -6.98
N GLU A 196 27.14 -28.93 -7.86
CA GLU A 196 25.77 -28.93 -8.40
C GLU A 196 25.60 -30.06 -9.41
N THR A 197 24.74 -31.01 -9.04
CA THR A 197 24.38 -32.16 -9.87
C THR A 197 22.95 -32.07 -10.41
N GLN A 198 22.24 -30.96 -10.15
CA GLN A 198 20.83 -30.78 -10.51
C GLN A 198 20.67 -30.35 -11.98
N PRO A 199 19.61 -30.85 -12.67
CA PRO A 199 19.36 -30.55 -14.08
C PRO A 199 18.66 -29.21 -14.30
N MET A 200 19.00 -28.16 -13.55
CA MET A 200 18.53 -26.82 -13.87
C MET A 200 19.32 -26.22 -15.05
N ASP A 201 18.64 -25.38 -15.83
CA ASP A 201 19.29 -24.68 -16.94
C ASP A 201 20.42 -23.81 -16.37
N LYS A 202 21.65 -24.12 -16.81
CA LYS A 202 22.87 -23.40 -16.36
C LYS A 202 22.78 -21.92 -16.67
N GLN A 203 22.17 -21.52 -17.78
CA GLN A 203 22.01 -20.14 -18.18
C GLN A 203 21.07 -19.38 -17.24
N GLU A 204 19.99 -20.04 -16.79
CA GLU A 204 19.06 -19.47 -15.80
C GLU A 204 19.73 -19.30 -14.44
N ILE A 205 20.47 -20.29 -13.97
CA ILE A 205 21.25 -20.22 -12.71
C ILE A 205 22.26 -19.09 -12.75
N ASP A 206 23.06 -19.00 -13.81
CA ASP A 206 24.09 -17.96 -13.95
C ASP A 206 23.47 -16.55 -14.01
N SER A 207 22.31 -16.41 -14.65
CA SER A 207 21.53 -15.15 -14.66
C SER A 207 21.05 -14.76 -13.28
N LEU A 208 20.48 -15.68 -12.52
CA LEU A 208 20.02 -15.44 -11.14
C LEU A 208 21.19 -15.10 -10.21
N ARG A 209 22.34 -15.77 -10.38
CA ARG A 209 23.57 -15.46 -9.64
C ARG A 209 24.08 -14.06 -9.93
N ALA A 210 24.14 -13.66 -11.20
CA ALA A 210 24.54 -12.31 -11.60
C ALA A 210 23.62 -11.23 -11.00
N ILE A 211 22.29 -11.43 -11.03
CA ILE A 211 21.31 -10.54 -10.42
C ILE A 211 21.55 -10.43 -8.92
N ASN A 212 21.73 -11.56 -8.22
CA ASN A 212 21.97 -11.57 -6.78
C ASN A 212 23.29 -10.89 -6.41
N MET A 213 24.35 -11.10 -7.20
CA MET A 213 25.66 -10.46 -6.99
C MET A 213 25.56 -8.95 -7.17
N GLU A 214 24.83 -8.48 -8.20
CA GLU A 214 24.60 -7.05 -8.43
C GLU A 214 23.75 -6.45 -7.29
N PHE A 215 22.72 -7.16 -6.83
CA PHE A 215 21.91 -6.71 -5.71
C PHE A 215 22.70 -6.60 -4.39
N MET A 216 23.62 -7.53 -4.13
CA MET A 216 24.43 -7.55 -2.90
C MET A 216 25.61 -6.57 -2.91
N TRP A 217 26.28 -6.36 -4.06
CA TRP A 217 27.52 -5.59 -4.17
C TRP A 217 27.51 -4.50 -5.23
N GLY A 218 26.45 -4.37 -6.00
CA GLY A 218 26.30 -3.36 -7.03
C GLY A 218 25.76 -2.03 -6.53
N GLU A 219 25.51 -1.12 -7.47
CA GLU A 219 24.98 0.22 -7.17
C GLU A 219 23.59 0.21 -6.59
N SER A 220 22.77 -0.82 -6.88
CA SER A 220 21.42 -1.00 -6.34
C SER A 220 21.38 -1.04 -4.81
N ARG A 221 22.47 -1.47 -4.17
CA ARG A 221 22.64 -1.44 -2.72
C ARG A 221 22.60 0.00 -2.16
N GLU A 222 23.11 0.97 -2.90
CA GLU A 222 23.18 2.37 -2.47
C GLU A 222 21.78 3.03 -2.34
N ILE A 223 20.77 2.41 -2.94
CA ILE A 223 19.36 2.84 -2.76
C ILE A 223 18.96 2.77 -1.28
N PHE A 224 19.45 1.76 -0.56
CA PHE A 224 19.17 1.58 0.87
C PHE A 224 20.09 2.42 1.77
N ASN A 225 21.15 3.02 1.24
CA ASN A 225 22.07 3.81 2.02
C ASN A 225 21.49 5.21 2.28
N LEU A 226 20.84 5.39 3.43
CA LEU A 226 20.28 6.68 3.84
C LEU A 226 21.33 7.69 4.30
N ALA A 227 22.60 7.28 4.51
CA ALA A 227 23.68 8.20 4.85
C ALA A 227 24.02 9.13 3.68
N ASN A 228 23.70 8.74 2.45
CA ASN A 228 23.89 9.56 1.24
C ASN A 228 22.79 10.62 1.06
N GLU A 229 21.67 10.53 1.80
CA GLU A 229 20.63 11.56 1.76
C GLU A 229 21.02 12.75 2.66
N PRO A 230 20.84 13.99 2.20
CA PRO A 230 21.07 15.19 3.01
C PRO A 230 20.30 15.12 4.34
N ASP A 231 20.91 15.56 5.43
CA ASP A 231 20.26 15.52 6.74
C ASP A 231 18.95 16.33 6.77
N SER A 232 18.87 17.43 5.99
CA SER A 232 17.66 18.23 5.80
C SER A 232 16.50 17.43 5.20
N VAL A 233 16.79 16.53 4.23
CA VAL A 233 15.79 15.63 3.65
C VAL A 233 15.34 14.62 4.70
N ARG A 234 16.27 13.99 5.39
CA ARG A 234 15.97 13.04 6.47
C ARG A 234 15.15 13.67 7.59
N GLN A 235 15.44 14.93 7.94
CA GLN A 235 14.68 15.68 8.93
C GLN A 235 13.27 16.03 8.46
N ARG A 236 13.09 16.34 7.16
CA ARG A 236 11.78 16.62 6.58
C ARG A 236 10.81 15.45 6.73
N TYR A 237 11.28 14.21 6.50
CA TYR A 237 10.50 12.99 6.75
C TYR A 237 10.32 12.66 8.24
N GLY A 238 11.14 13.22 9.12
CA GLY A 238 11.25 12.85 10.52
C GLY A 238 12.21 11.67 10.73
N LYS A 239 13.07 11.78 11.75
CA LYS A 239 14.03 10.73 12.14
C LYS A 239 13.36 9.63 12.96
N THR A 240 12.15 9.26 12.60
CA THR A 240 11.36 8.17 13.16
C THR A 240 11.34 6.98 12.22
N ARG A 241 10.94 5.80 12.71
CA ARG A 241 10.85 4.61 11.88
C ARG A 241 9.95 4.83 10.65
N ILE A 242 8.73 5.34 10.84
CA ILE A 242 7.82 5.64 9.74
C ILE A 242 8.41 6.66 8.74
N GLY A 243 9.02 7.73 9.24
CA GLY A 243 9.59 8.77 8.38
C GLY A 243 10.71 8.25 7.50
N GLN A 244 11.67 7.53 8.10
CA GLN A 244 12.79 6.99 7.34
C GLN A 244 12.38 5.81 6.44
N SER A 245 11.35 5.03 6.82
CA SER A 245 10.77 4.01 5.94
C SER A 245 10.08 4.62 4.71
N CYS A 246 9.36 5.73 4.87
CA CYS A 246 8.79 6.47 3.74
C CYS A 246 9.89 7.05 2.81
N LEU A 247 11.02 7.50 3.38
CA LEU A 247 12.16 7.93 2.58
C LEU A 247 12.79 6.78 1.78
N VAL A 248 12.94 5.58 2.37
CA VAL A 248 13.38 4.38 1.64
C VAL A 248 12.38 4.04 0.53
N ALA A 249 11.07 4.10 0.81
CA ALA A 249 10.04 3.81 -0.19
C ALA A 249 10.10 4.77 -1.39
N ARG A 250 10.33 6.08 -1.14
CA ARG A 250 10.55 7.05 -2.22
C ARG A 250 11.76 6.66 -3.09
N LYS A 251 12.89 6.30 -2.49
CA LYS A 251 14.09 5.87 -3.23
C LYS A 251 13.83 4.60 -4.04
N LEU A 252 13.07 3.66 -3.52
CA LEU A 252 12.72 2.42 -4.20
C LEU A 252 11.84 2.68 -5.45
N VAL A 253 10.81 3.51 -5.34
CA VAL A 253 9.99 3.84 -6.52
C VAL A 253 10.73 4.72 -7.53
N GLU A 254 11.65 5.58 -7.08
CA GLU A 254 12.56 6.34 -7.93
C GLU A 254 13.48 5.39 -8.73
N ALA A 255 13.87 4.25 -8.15
CA ALA A 255 14.58 3.15 -8.83
C ALA A 255 13.65 2.24 -9.65
N GLY A 256 12.35 2.54 -9.73
CA GLY A 256 11.38 1.84 -10.56
C GLY A 256 10.71 0.63 -9.91
N VAL A 257 10.87 0.37 -8.61
CA VAL A 257 10.21 -0.76 -7.92
C VAL A 257 8.69 -0.63 -8.05
N PRO A 258 7.98 -1.65 -8.57
CA PRO A 258 6.55 -1.58 -8.83
C PRO A 258 5.68 -1.52 -7.57
N PHE A 259 6.08 -2.20 -6.49
CA PHE A 259 5.30 -2.20 -5.25
C PHE A 259 6.18 -2.13 -4.00
N VAL A 260 5.92 -1.12 -3.17
CA VAL A 260 6.61 -0.91 -1.89
C VAL A 260 5.60 -0.84 -0.76
N ASN A 261 5.77 -1.70 0.24
CA ASN A 261 5.00 -1.66 1.47
C ASN A 261 5.82 -1.02 2.61
N VAL A 262 5.27 -0.03 3.27
CA VAL A 262 5.79 0.58 4.50
C VAL A 262 4.84 0.23 5.63
N ARG A 263 5.17 -0.81 6.39
CA ARG A 263 4.37 -1.23 7.53
C ARG A 263 4.79 -0.49 8.80
N THR A 264 3.81 0.05 9.52
CA THR A 264 4.02 0.68 10.83
C THR A 264 3.04 0.12 11.83
N THR A 265 3.51 -0.29 13.00
CA THR A 265 2.73 -0.92 14.07
C THR A 265 2.37 0.07 15.18
N GLY A 266 1.51 -0.35 16.10
CA GLY A 266 1.13 0.42 17.29
C GLY A 266 -0.20 1.17 17.18
N TRP A 267 -0.94 0.95 16.08
CA TRP A 267 -2.26 1.59 15.87
C TRP A 267 -3.38 0.87 16.60
N ASP A 268 -3.12 -0.31 17.16
CA ASP A 268 -4.08 -1.10 17.94
C ASP A 268 -4.23 -0.57 19.38
N THR A 269 -4.85 0.59 19.52
CA THR A 269 -4.89 1.38 20.76
C THR A 269 -6.16 1.15 21.57
N HIS A 270 -6.31 -0.04 22.11
CA HIS A 270 -7.41 -0.42 22.97
C HIS A 270 -7.47 0.34 24.29
N LYS A 271 -6.35 0.90 24.75
CA LYS A 271 -6.22 1.63 26.01
C LYS A 271 -5.45 2.92 25.77
N LYS A 272 -5.80 3.97 26.52
CA LYS A 272 -5.05 5.25 26.50
C LYS A 272 -4.81 5.80 25.08
N HIS A 273 -5.79 5.63 24.20
CA HIS A 273 -5.68 5.90 22.77
C HIS A 273 -5.08 7.29 22.48
N PHE A 274 -5.61 8.34 23.07
CA PHE A 274 -5.17 9.71 22.82
C PHE A 274 -3.71 9.95 23.21
N GLN A 275 -3.24 9.31 24.30
CA GLN A 275 -1.83 9.40 24.72
C GLN A 275 -0.87 8.84 23.65
N TYR A 276 -1.24 7.72 23.02
CA TYR A 276 -0.44 7.17 21.90
C TYR A 276 -0.56 8.04 20.65
N MET A 277 -1.76 8.48 20.32
CA MET A 277 -2.01 9.31 19.13
C MET A 277 -1.33 10.66 19.19
N ASP A 278 -1.11 11.24 20.37
CA ASP A 278 -0.37 12.49 20.55
C ASP A 278 1.06 12.44 20.01
N SER A 279 1.68 11.27 19.96
CA SER A 279 3.00 11.06 19.35
C SER A 279 2.92 10.47 17.95
N MET A 280 1.98 9.56 17.68
CA MET A 280 1.92 8.82 16.42
C MET A 280 1.40 9.69 15.27
N LEU A 281 0.35 10.49 15.50
CA LEU A 281 -0.24 11.33 14.45
C LEU A 281 0.72 12.39 13.93
N PRO A 282 1.46 13.16 14.74
CA PRO A 282 2.46 14.10 14.23
C PRO A 282 3.59 13.41 13.44
N ASN A 283 3.98 12.19 13.81
CA ASN A 283 4.98 11.43 13.08
C ASN A 283 4.43 10.95 11.71
N LEU A 284 3.18 10.51 11.67
CA LEU A 284 2.49 10.16 10.43
C LEU A 284 2.34 11.39 9.52
N ASP A 285 1.88 12.51 10.08
CA ASP A 285 1.71 13.77 9.35
C ASP A 285 3.01 14.19 8.66
N LYS A 286 4.11 14.18 9.41
CA LYS A 286 5.44 14.55 8.91
C LYS A 286 5.94 13.57 7.84
N ALA A 287 5.80 12.27 8.06
CA ALA A 287 6.27 11.25 7.14
C ALA A 287 5.50 11.25 5.81
N LEU A 288 4.17 11.28 5.89
CA LEU A 288 3.30 11.16 4.72
C LEU A 288 3.28 12.46 3.91
N SER A 289 3.26 13.62 4.57
CA SER A 289 3.35 14.92 3.86
C SER A 289 4.69 15.08 3.14
N ALA A 290 5.80 14.67 3.79
CA ALA A 290 7.12 14.70 3.17
C ALA A 290 7.19 13.73 1.97
N LEU A 291 6.60 12.54 2.08
CA LEU A 291 6.55 11.56 0.99
C LEU A 291 5.81 12.12 -0.23
N ILE A 292 4.59 12.63 -0.04
CA ILE A 292 3.78 13.19 -1.13
C ILE A 292 4.49 14.39 -1.77
N ALA A 293 5.02 15.32 -0.94
CA ALA A 293 5.72 16.49 -1.44
C ALA A 293 7.01 16.15 -2.20
N ASP A 294 7.79 15.15 -1.74
CA ASP A 294 9.03 14.75 -2.38
C ASP A 294 8.77 14.04 -3.72
N LEU A 295 7.74 13.19 -3.77
CA LEU A 295 7.28 12.58 -5.02
C LEU A 295 6.80 13.64 -6.03
N ASP A 296 6.00 14.62 -5.59
CA ASP A 296 5.52 15.72 -6.43
C ASP A 296 6.68 16.57 -6.97
N GLN A 297 7.59 17.00 -6.10
CA GLN A 297 8.77 17.81 -6.48
C GLN A 297 9.70 17.12 -7.47
N ARG A 298 9.73 15.77 -7.46
CA ARG A 298 10.53 14.94 -8.38
C ARG A 298 9.78 14.55 -9.65
N GLY A 299 8.52 14.95 -9.82
CA GLY A 299 7.67 14.51 -10.93
C GLY A 299 7.34 13.01 -10.91
N LEU A 300 7.42 12.39 -9.74
CA LEU A 300 7.13 10.96 -9.55
C LEU A 300 5.69 10.72 -9.08
N LEU A 301 4.99 11.73 -8.55
CA LEU A 301 3.65 11.56 -7.98
C LEU A 301 2.65 11.13 -9.03
N ASP A 302 2.72 11.67 -10.25
CA ASP A 302 1.81 11.33 -11.35
C ASP A 302 1.88 9.84 -11.76
N SER A 303 3.01 9.19 -11.50
CA SER A 303 3.24 7.77 -11.83
C SER A 303 3.36 6.86 -10.60
N THR A 304 3.16 7.38 -9.38
CA THR A 304 3.25 6.61 -8.14
C THR A 304 1.97 6.76 -7.34
N ILE A 305 1.26 5.67 -7.12
CA ILE A 305 0.12 5.62 -6.20
C ILE A 305 0.66 5.59 -4.78
N VAL A 306 0.15 6.47 -3.92
CA VAL A 306 0.36 6.43 -2.47
C VAL A 306 -0.96 6.09 -1.80
N LEU A 307 -0.98 5.01 -1.01
CA LEU A 307 -2.11 4.60 -0.19
C LEU A 307 -1.71 4.70 1.28
N CYS A 308 -2.58 5.23 2.14
CA CYS A 308 -2.35 5.25 3.59
C CYS A 308 -3.62 4.89 4.36
N GLY A 309 -3.54 3.81 5.15
CA GLY A 309 -4.62 3.30 6.00
C GLY A 309 -4.25 1.97 6.64
N GLY A 310 -5.17 1.36 7.35
CA GLY A 310 -4.98 0.07 8.02
C GLY A 310 -6.06 -0.94 7.62
N GLU A 311 -6.10 -2.07 8.34
CA GLU A 311 -7.05 -3.15 8.07
C GLU A 311 -8.50 -2.82 8.39
N PHE A 312 -8.74 -1.88 9.30
CA PHE A 312 -10.05 -1.35 9.70
C PHE A 312 -9.86 0.00 10.42
N GLY A 313 -10.94 0.57 10.92
CA GLY A 313 -10.96 1.74 11.79
C GLY A 313 -11.03 1.39 13.27
N ARG A 314 -11.32 2.38 14.08
CA ARG A 314 -11.57 2.25 15.52
C ARG A 314 -12.97 2.72 15.85
N THR A 315 -13.57 2.14 16.93
CA THR A 315 -14.91 2.56 17.36
C THR A 315 -14.97 4.08 17.49
N PRO A 316 -15.92 4.76 16.83
CA PRO A 316 -16.10 6.20 16.98
C PRO A 316 -16.39 6.58 18.44
N LYS A 317 -17.18 5.79 19.14
CA LYS A 317 -17.42 5.95 20.57
C LYS A 317 -16.20 5.57 21.38
N VAL A 318 -15.73 6.47 22.24
CA VAL A 318 -14.59 6.26 23.15
C VAL A 318 -15.02 5.44 24.36
N LEU A 319 -14.20 4.47 24.74
CA LEU A 319 -14.40 3.61 25.91
C LEU A 319 -13.65 4.23 27.10
N TRP A 320 -14.38 4.94 27.97
CA TRP A 320 -13.79 5.69 29.09
C TRP A 320 -13.61 4.85 30.35
N GLU A 321 -14.45 3.82 30.52
CA GLU A 321 -14.42 2.92 31.67
C GLU A 321 -13.15 2.09 31.74
N ALA A 322 -12.77 1.63 32.93
CA ALA A 322 -11.71 0.66 33.11
C ALA A 322 -12.07 -0.68 32.45
N PRO A 323 -11.14 -1.38 31.82
CA PRO A 323 -9.69 -1.10 31.78
C PRO A 323 -9.23 -0.24 30.59
N TRP A 324 -10.16 0.32 29.80
CA TRP A 324 -9.91 0.98 28.52
C TRP A 324 -9.32 2.38 28.69
N ASN A 325 -9.80 3.15 29.67
CA ASN A 325 -9.29 4.47 30.05
C ASN A 325 -9.09 5.40 28.84
N GLY A 326 -10.11 5.56 28.02
CA GLY A 326 -10.07 6.38 26.81
C GLY A 326 -9.49 5.61 25.61
N GLY A 327 -9.78 4.32 25.52
CA GLY A 327 -9.41 3.47 24.37
C GLY A 327 -10.50 3.43 23.29
N ARG A 328 -10.16 2.76 22.18
CA ARG A 328 -11.07 2.47 21.07
C ARG A 328 -10.92 1.01 20.64
N ALA A 329 -12.03 0.30 20.41
CA ALA A 329 -12.01 -1.08 19.91
C ALA A 329 -11.88 -1.12 18.37
N HIS A 330 -11.76 -2.31 17.79
CA HIS A 330 -11.75 -2.53 16.34
C HIS A 330 -13.10 -2.15 15.71
N PHE A 331 -13.07 -1.61 14.50
CA PHE A 331 -14.28 -1.19 13.82
C PHE A 331 -14.15 -1.29 12.30
N GLY A 332 -14.53 -2.44 11.74
CA GLY A 332 -14.53 -2.69 10.29
C GLY A 332 -15.74 -2.13 9.55
N LYS A 333 -16.72 -1.60 10.27
CA LYS A 333 -17.95 -1.09 9.67
C LYS A 333 -17.75 0.24 8.95
N THR A 334 -16.84 1.08 9.44
CA THR A 334 -16.41 2.32 8.76
C THR A 334 -14.95 2.58 9.05
N PHE A 335 -14.20 2.93 8.01
CA PHE A 335 -12.82 3.41 8.14
C PHE A 335 -12.42 4.21 6.91
N SER A 336 -11.25 4.83 6.92
CA SER A 336 -10.85 5.75 5.89
C SER A 336 -9.42 5.51 5.41
N TYR A 337 -9.21 5.81 4.13
CA TYR A 337 -7.89 5.82 3.48
C TYR A 337 -7.60 7.17 2.85
N LEU A 338 -6.33 7.54 2.86
CA LEU A 338 -5.80 8.58 1.98
C LEU A 338 -5.23 7.91 0.74
N VAL A 339 -5.53 8.46 -0.45
CA VAL A 339 -5.02 8.01 -1.74
C VAL A 339 -4.45 9.21 -2.51
N ALA A 340 -3.28 9.06 -3.14
CA ALA A 340 -2.64 10.14 -3.88
C ALA A 340 -1.88 9.61 -5.11
N GLY A 341 -1.74 10.46 -6.12
CA GLY A 341 -0.91 10.20 -7.29
C GLY A 341 -1.32 9.02 -8.15
N GLY A 342 -0.51 8.68 -9.16
CA GLY A 342 -0.71 7.54 -10.04
C GLY A 342 -2.05 7.53 -10.79
N GLY A 343 -2.68 8.70 -10.99
CA GLY A 343 -3.99 8.85 -11.62
C GLY A 343 -5.16 9.03 -10.65
N PHE A 344 -4.93 9.00 -9.32
CA PHE A 344 -5.88 9.54 -8.37
C PHE A 344 -5.89 11.07 -8.44
N GLN A 345 -7.08 11.66 -8.49
CA GLN A 345 -7.26 13.11 -8.44
C GLN A 345 -7.04 13.60 -7.02
N GLY A 346 -6.45 14.77 -6.85
CA GLY A 346 -6.36 15.44 -5.56
C GLY A 346 -7.60 16.29 -5.25
N GLY A 347 -7.76 16.68 -3.98
CA GLY A 347 -8.83 17.58 -3.54
C GLY A 347 -10.23 16.96 -3.55
N LYS A 348 -10.35 15.63 -3.45
CA LYS A 348 -11.63 14.94 -3.46
C LYS A 348 -11.89 14.18 -2.16
N VAL A 349 -13.16 13.98 -1.86
CA VAL A 349 -13.63 13.07 -0.80
C VAL A 349 -14.64 12.10 -1.43
N LEU A 350 -14.35 10.80 -1.32
CA LEU A 350 -15.27 9.75 -1.74
C LEU A 350 -15.96 9.13 -0.53
N GLY A 351 -17.28 9.11 -0.61
CA GLY A 351 -18.14 8.55 0.42
C GLY A 351 -18.24 9.41 1.66
N LYS A 352 -19.19 9.05 2.51
CA LYS A 352 -19.52 9.80 3.74
C LYS A 352 -19.98 8.84 4.82
N THR A 353 -19.57 9.08 6.05
CA THR A 353 -20.13 8.44 7.22
C THR A 353 -21.18 9.34 7.87
N ASP A 354 -21.99 8.78 8.77
CA ASP A 354 -22.96 9.54 9.53
C ASP A 354 -22.32 10.56 10.49
N ARG A 355 -23.16 11.29 11.23
CA ARG A 355 -22.73 12.35 12.15
C ARG A 355 -21.77 11.87 13.23
N THR A 356 -21.83 10.61 13.61
CA THR A 356 -20.96 10.01 14.63
C THR A 356 -19.82 9.19 14.06
N GLY A 357 -19.80 8.91 12.74
CA GLY A 357 -18.81 8.04 12.09
C GLY A 357 -19.09 6.55 12.30
N GLU A 358 -20.25 6.17 12.79
CA GLU A 358 -20.59 4.77 13.10
C GLU A 358 -21.15 3.99 11.91
N ASN A 359 -21.70 4.69 10.91
CA ASN A 359 -22.30 4.07 9.74
C ASN A 359 -21.83 4.76 8.46
N VAL A 360 -21.70 3.99 7.38
CA VAL A 360 -21.58 4.56 6.04
C VAL A 360 -22.93 5.15 5.66
N ALA A 361 -22.96 6.43 5.32
CA ALA A 361 -24.14 7.16 4.90
C ALA A 361 -24.26 7.25 3.37
N GLU A 362 -23.13 7.44 2.67
CA GLU A 362 -23.11 7.61 1.22
C GLU A 362 -21.94 6.86 0.61
N ARG A 363 -22.15 6.25 -0.57
CA ARG A 363 -21.13 5.62 -1.42
C ARG A 363 -20.19 4.71 -0.62
N PRO A 364 -20.63 3.54 -0.14
CA PRO A 364 -19.75 2.56 0.48
C PRO A 364 -18.63 2.12 -0.49
N VAL A 365 -17.47 1.75 0.06
CA VAL A 365 -16.33 1.23 -0.67
C VAL A 365 -15.88 -0.07 -0.02
N ALA A 366 -15.79 -1.14 -0.80
CA ALA A 366 -15.23 -2.41 -0.35
C ALA A 366 -13.71 -2.46 -0.61
N PRO A 367 -12.95 -3.32 0.09
CA PRO A 367 -11.52 -3.53 -0.20
C PRO A 367 -11.24 -3.86 -1.66
N CYS A 368 -12.05 -4.72 -2.29
CA CYS A 368 -11.91 -5.08 -3.70
C CYS A 368 -12.12 -3.89 -4.66
N ASP A 369 -12.95 -2.91 -4.29
CA ASP A 369 -13.18 -1.71 -5.10
C ASP A 369 -11.92 -0.82 -5.11
N LEU A 370 -11.26 -0.65 -3.96
CA LEU A 370 -10.01 0.10 -3.84
C LEU A 370 -8.88 -0.61 -4.58
N ILE A 371 -8.66 -1.91 -4.33
CA ILE A 371 -7.61 -2.70 -4.96
C ILE A 371 -7.83 -2.79 -6.48
N GLY A 372 -9.08 -3.03 -6.92
CA GLY A 372 -9.43 -3.06 -8.33
C GLY A 372 -9.15 -1.73 -9.03
N THR A 373 -9.35 -0.60 -8.33
CA THR A 373 -8.99 0.72 -8.84
C THR A 373 -7.48 0.88 -8.97
N VAL A 374 -6.70 0.39 -8.00
CA VAL A 374 -5.22 0.35 -8.09
C VAL A 374 -4.79 -0.48 -9.29
N TYR A 375 -5.36 -1.66 -9.49
CA TYR A 375 -5.05 -2.49 -10.66
C TYR A 375 -5.35 -1.77 -11.97
N LEU A 376 -6.52 -1.15 -12.09
CA LEU A 376 -6.88 -0.37 -13.28
C LEU A 376 -5.85 0.72 -13.57
N LEU A 377 -5.45 1.50 -12.57
CA LEU A 377 -4.43 2.55 -12.70
C LEU A 377 -3.05 2.01 -13.07
N MET A 378 -2.71 0.80 -12.60
CA MET A 378 -1.48 0.08 -12.94
C MET A 378 -1.52 -0.59 -14.32
N GLY A 379 -2.64 -0.48 -15.06
CA GLY A 379 -2.84 -1.13 -16.36
C GLY A 379 -3.09 -2.64 -16.26
N ILE A 380 -3.57 -3.10 -15.11
CA ILE A 380 -3.97 -4.49 -14.86
C ILE A 380 -5.50 -4.55 -14.92
N ASP A 381 -6.05 -5.49 -15.69
CA ASP A 381 -7.50 -5.70 -15.74
C ASP A 381 -8.02 -6.24 -14.41
N PRO A 382 -8.81 -5.49 -13.63
CA PRO A 382 -9.31 -5.94 -12.33
C PRO A 382 -10.36 -7.06 -12.43
N TYR A 383 -10.90 -7.29 -13.62
CA TYR A 383 -11.85 -8.37 -13.93
C TYR A 383 -11.18 -9.57 -14.60
N GLY A 384 -9.87 -9.54 -14.79
CA GLY A 384 -9.06 -10.59 -15.36
C GLY A 384 -8.91 -11.82 -14.46
N THR A 385 -8.06 -12.74 -14.86
CA THR A 385 -7.81 -13.99 -14.14
C THR A 385 -6.33 -14.24 -13.90
N LEU A 386 -6.04 -15.06 -12.90
CA LEU A 386 -4.71 -15.54 -12.54
C LEU A 386 -4.68 -17.08 -12.67
N PRO A 387 -3.56 -17.67 -13.10
CA PRO A 387 -3.42 -19.11 -13.19
C PRO A 387 -3.38 -19.74 -11.79
N HIS A 388 -4.07 -20.86 -11.62
CA HIS A 388 -4.03 -21.68 -10.42
C HIS A 388 -3.68 -23.11 -10.80
N VAL A 389 -2.85 -23.79 -10.02
CA VAL A 389 -2.28 -25.09 -10.39
C VAL A 389 -3.33 -26.18 -10.60
N SER A 390 -4.37 -26.20 -9.76
CA SER A 390 -5.41 -27.25 -9.80
C SER A 390 -6.78 -26.75 -10.28
N GLU A 391 -7.09 -25.45 -10.11
CA GLU A 391 -8.42 -24.90 -10.39
C GLU A 391 -8.51 -24.21 -11.77
N GLY A 392 -7.41 -24.20 -12.55
CA GLY A 392 -7.34 -23.46 -13.80
C GLY A 392 -7.18 -21.94 -13.57
N ASN A 393 -7.94 -21.11 -14.29
CA ASN A 393 -7.85 -19.65 -14.12
C ASN A 393 -8.88 -19.16 -13.11
N LEU A 394 -8.42 -18.53 -12.04
CA LEU A 394 -9.24 -17.89 -11.01
C LEU A 394 -9.37 -16.38 -11.23
N PRO A 395 -10.52 -15.77 -10.90
CA PRO A 395 -10.65 -14.31 -10.93
C PRO A 395 -9.58 -13.63 -10.08
N ILE A 396 -9.01 -12.54 -10.59
CA ILE A 396 -7.99 -11.76 -9.85
C ILE A 396 -8.55 -11.13 -8.56
N LEU A 397 -9.82 -10.73 -8.59
CA LEU A 397 -10.59 -10.17 -7.48
C LEU A 397 -12.00 -10.78 -7.44
N PRO A 398 -12.20 -11.95 -6.81
CA PRO A 398 -13.49 -12.63 -6.82
C PRO A 398 -14.61 -11.79 -6.19
N SER A 399 -14.31 -11.04 -5.12
CA SER A 399 -15.28 -10.17 -4.47
C SER A 399 -15.75 -9.01 -5.35
N LEU A 400 -14.94 -8.57 -6.31
CA LEU A 400 -15.32 -7.51 -7.27
C LEU A 400 -16.44 -7.98 -8.23
N LEU A 401 -16.52 -9.27 -8.50
CA LEU A 401 -17.55 -9.90 -9.34
C LEU A 401 -18.87 -10.10 -8.60
N ASP A 402 -18.86 -10.05 -7.28
CA ASP A 402 -20.04 -10.24 -6.44
C ASP A 402 -20.68 -8.88 -6.10
N LYS A 403 -21.84 -8.61 -6.69
CA LYS A 403 -22.61 -7.38 -6.47
C LYS A 403 -23.02 -7.14 -5.01
N LYS A 404 -22.95 -8.15 -4.15
CA LYS A 404 -23.21 -8.02 -2.70
C LYS A 404 -21.98 -7.60 -1.91
N LYS A 405 -20.78 -7.75 -2.51
CA LYS A 405 -19.49 -7.48 -1.88
C LYS A 405 -18.76 -6.28 -2.47
N SER A 406 -19.12 -5.85 -3.68
CA SER A 406 -18.55 -4.71 -4.37
C SER A 406 -19.57 -3.61 -4.61
N TYR A 407 -19.13 -2.37 -4.50
CA TYR A 407 -19.88 -1.17 -4.83
C TYR A 407 -19.35 -0.48 -6.10
N GLY A 408 -18.32 -1.07 -6.71
CA GLY A 408 -17.69 -0.63 -7.94
C GLY A 408 -16.44 0.22 -7.76
N LEU A 409 -15.61 0.25 -8.80
CA LEU A 409 -14.35 0.99 -8.83
C LEU A 409 -14.54 2.49 -8.56
N LEU A 410 -13.51 3.16 -8.08
CA LEU A 410 -13.53 4.53 -7.56
C LEU A 410 -13.40 5.58 -8.68
N TYR A 411 -14.21 5.47 -9.74
CA TYR A 411 -14.16 6.37 -10.90
C TYR A 411 -14.39 7.85 -10.56
N GLU A 412 -15.02 8.14 -9.42
CA GLU A 412 -15.32 9.50 -8.97
C GLU A 412 -14.06 10.29 -8.57
N ILE A 413 -12.97 9.59 -8.26
CA ILE A 413 -11.73 10.19 -7.77
C ILE A 413 -10.49 9.80 -8.60
N ILE A 414 -10.68 9.26 -9.80
CA ILE A 414 -9.58 8.96 -10.71
C ILE A 414 -9.77 9.69 -12.05
N GLU A 415 -8.68 9.79 -12.80
CA GLU A 415 -8.69 10.47 -14.11
C GLU A 415 -9.30 9.61 -15.24
N ILE A 416 -9.38 8.28 -15.03
CA ILE A 416 -9.97 7.37 -16.01
C ILE A 416 -11.50 7.45 -15.93
N LYS A 417 -12.14 7.71 -17.06
CA LYS A 417 -13.60 7.75 -17.14
C LYS A 417 -14.21 6.35 -17.10
N LYS A 418 -15.35 6.22 -16.44
CA LYS A 418 -16.11 4.97 -16.43
C LYS A 418 -16.57 4.65 -17.87
N PRO A 419 -16.33 3.41 -18.36
CA PRO A 419 -16.83 2.99 -19.67
C PRO A 419 -18.35 3.19 -19.79
N GLY A 420 -18.79 3.78 -20.91
CA GLY A 420 -20.24 4.04 -21.19
C GLY A 420 -20.78 5.36 -20.61
N TYR A 421 -19.96 6.21 -19.99
CA TYR A 421 -20.29 7.58 -19.62
C TYR A 421 -19.65 8.55 -20.62
N GLU A 422 -20.19 8.65 -21.82
CA GLU A 422 -20.04 9.85 -22.64
C GLU A 422 -21.15 10.83 -22.21
N LYS A 423 -20.75 11.98 -21.64
CA LYS A 423 -21.63 13.15 -21.54
C LYS A 423 -21.46 14.00 -22.76
#